data_482e2dc5b6da793f372af29a29d2b82a
#
_entry.id   482e2dc5b6da793f372af29a29d2b82a
#
_cell.length_a   1.000
_cell.length_b   1.000
_cell.length_c   1.000
_cell.angle_alpha   90.00
_cell.angle_beta   90.00
_cell.angle_gamma   90.00
#
_symmetry.space_group_name_H-M   'P 1'
#
loop_
_entity.id
_entity.type
_entity.pdbx_description
1 polymer ?
#
loop_
_entity_poly.entity_id
_entity_poly.type
_entity_poly.pdbx_seq_one_letter_code
_entity_poly.pdbx_strand_id
1 'polypeptide(L)'
;MPLGAVQRFRQKMERFPALVPLLTQGDSWFAFPTLLRANIIDTLVKQNEGQAAWLRLEGLLSNGQDVRQMLSGKGYLEMQRILSDPTLKFAGILVSGGGNDIIGRALLSLLNESTEGMTWMDGINLVRFERRLQAIENAYHELADLRDDHQAEAYIFTHAYDFPTPGNKPWRIGLMKVGPWMKPHMDRKGITDAESQRAIMTFMLKRLDELMQKFEQQRDRVVYVRTQSTLTDQEWDDEMHPTSKGFQKLAALFQAALRRTFPKLSQR
;
A
#
# COMPACT_ATOMS: atom_id res chain seq x y z
N MET A 1 -11.78 -14.44 0.78
CA MET A 1 -12.88 -13.50 1.09
C MET A 1 -14.19 -14.24 1.35
N PRO A 2 -15.05 -13.80 2.29
CA PRO A 2 -16.36 -14.42 2.48
C PRO A 2 -17.25 -14.21 1.25
N LEU A 3 -17.84 -15.27 0.74
CA LEU A 3 -18.81 -15.24 -0.38
C LEU A 3 -19.88 -14.15 -0.21
N GLY A 4 -20.29 -13.87 1.02
CA GLY A 4 -21.24 -12.81 1.32
C GLY A 4 -20.81 -11.38 1.00
N ALA A 5 -19.49 -11.07 0.88
CA ALA A 5 -19.05 -9.72 0.51
C ALA A 5 -19.28 -9.45 -0.99
N VAL A 6 -18.97 -10.43 -1.84
CA VAL A 6 -19.23 -10.35 -3.29
C VAL A 6 -20.73 -10.23 -3.54
N GLN A 7 -21.54 -11.06 -2.87
CA GLN A 7 -22.98 -11.03 -3.02
C GLN A 7 -23.58 -9.66 -2.62
N ARG A 8 -23.14 -9.10 -1.47
CA ARG A 8 -23.58 -7.75 -1.04
C ARG A 8 -23.15 -6.66 -2.03
N PHE A 9 -21.94 -6.76 -2.59
CA PHE A 9 -21.47 -5.82 -3.61
C PHE A 9 -22.35 -5.90 -4.87
N ARG A 10 -22.66 -7.10 -5.39
CA ARG A 10 -23.57 -7.28 -6.54
C ARG A 10 -24.94 -6.67 -6.27
N GLN A 11 -25.59 -7.03 -5.16
CA GLN A 11 -26.89 -6.48 -4.78
C GLN A 11 -26.87 -4.95 -4.68
N LYS A 12 -25.77 -4.38 -4.17
CA LYS A 12 -25.60 -2.93 -4.09
C LYS A 12 -25.51 -2.31 -5.50
N MET A 13 -24.76 -2.94 -6.41
CA MET A 13 -24.63 -2.44 -7.79
C MET A 13 -25.92 -2.60 -8.59
N GLU A 14 -26.64 -3.69 -8.44
CA GLU A 14 -27.98 -3.90 -9.05
C GLU A 14 -28.98 -2.82 -8.57
N ARG A 15 -29.00 -2.54 -7.27
CA ARG A 15 -29.90 -1.54 -6.68
C ARG A 15 -29.51 -0.10 -7.01
N PHE A 16 -28.21 0.17 -7.18
CA PHE A 16 -27.67 1.52 -7.38
C PHE A 16 -26.62 1.52 -8.51
N PRO A 17 -27.03 1.34 -9.78
CA PRO A 17 -26.10 1.18 -10.92
C PRO A 17 -25.30 2.46 -11.24
N ALA A 18 -25.68 3.60 -10.69
CA ALA A 18 -24.95 4.86 -10.89
C ALA A 18 -23.71 5.00 -10.00
N LEU A 19 -23.53 4.13 -8.97
CA LEU A 19 -22.36 4.14 -8.12
C LEU A 19 -21.09 3.80 -8.90
N VAL A 20 -19.96 4.41 -8.52
CA VAL A 20 -18.65 4.04 -9.03
C VAL A 20 -18.18 2.74 -8.34
N PRO A 21 -18.04 1.61 -9.09
CA PRO A 21 -17.62 0.35 -8.50
C PRO A 21 -16.10 0.30 -8.31
N LEU A 22 -15.65 0.14 -7.08
CA LEU A 22 -14.24 0.14 -6.70
C LEU A 22 -13.86 -1.16 -5.99
N LEU A 23 -12.72 -1.74 -6.41
CA LEU A 23 -12.07 -2.87 -5.79
C LEU A 23 -10.86 -2.37 -4.98
N THR A 24 -10.62 -2.94 -3.79
CA THR A 24 -9.44 -2.60 -3.01
C THR A 24 -8.70 -3.85 -2.56
N GLN A 25 -7.37 -3.79 -2.60
CA GLN A 25 -6.45 -4.79 -2.08
C GLN A 25 -5.24 -4.07 -1.48
N GLY A 26 -4.84 -4.43 -0.27
CA GLY A 26 -3.70 -3.75 0.33
C GLY A 26 -3.28 -4.31 1.67
N ASP A 27 -2.16 -3.77 2.13
CA ASP A 27 -1.55 -4.05 3.42
C ASP A 27 -2.17 -3.20 4.56
N SER A 28 -1.40 -2.99 5.62
CA SER A 28 -1.84 -2.22 6.80
C SER A 28 -2.23 -0.77 6.49
N TRP A 29 -1.75 -0.15 5.43
CA TRP A 29 -2.17 1.22 5.08
C TRP A 29 -3.63 1.28 4.60
N PHE A 30 -4.14 0.19 4.04
CA PHE A 30 -5.54 0.04 3.63
C PHE A 30 -6.39 -0.69 4.67
N ALA A 31 -5.79 -1.62 5.44
CA ALA A 31 -6.49 -2.49 6.38
C ALA A 31 -5.96 -2.42 7.82
N PHE A 32 -5.38 -1.27 8.23
CA PHE A 32 -4.90 -1.13 9.60
C PHE A 32 -6.01 -1.45 10.60
N PRO A 33 -5.77 -2.36 11.57
CA PRO A 33 -6.81 -2.81 12.48
C PRO A 33 -7.16 -1.71 13.48
N THR A 34 -8.21 -0.99 13.20
CA THR A 34 -8.61 0.12 14.05
C THR A 34 -9.99 -0.11 14.63
N LEU A 35 -10.06 -0.39 15.91
CA LEU A 35 -11.31 -0.23 16.67
C LEU A 35 -11.69 1.25 16.82
N LEU A 36 -10.72 2.17 16.64
CA LEU A 36 -10.86 3.60 16.94
C LEU A 36 -10.18 4.54 15.93
N ARG A 37 -9.58 4.04 14.85
CA ARG A 37 -8.76 4.85 13.93
C ARG A 37 -9.11 4.53 12.48
N ALA A 38 -9.32 5.53 11.65
CA ALA A 38 -9.56 5.34 10.23
C ALA A 38 -8.23 5.11 9.47
N ASN A 39 -8.15 4.10 8.61
CA ASN A 39 -7.13 3.95 7.58
C ASN A 39 -7.53 4.71 6.31
N ILE A 40 -6.73 4.59 5.24
CA ILE A 40 -7.01 5.27 3.97
C ILE A 40 -8.39 4.83 3.42
N ILE A 41 -8.65 3.53 3.33
CA ILE A 41 -9.89 3.01 2.72
C ILE A 41 -11.12 3.35 3.55
N ASP A 42 -11.07 3.24 4.88
CA ASP A 42 -12.20 3.62 5.74
C ASP A 42 -12.56 5.10 5.57
N THR A 43 -11.54 5.95 5.42
CA THR A 43 -11.73 7.39 5.15
C THR A 43 -12.39 7.62 3.79
N LEU A 44 -11.90 6.96 2.73
CA LEU A 44 -12.45 7.07 1.38
C LEU A 44 -13.88 6.53 1.28
N VAL A 45 -14.17 5.39 1.93
CA VAL A 45 -15.52 4.81 1.99
C VAL A 45 -16.51 5.82 2.58
N LYS A 46 -16.14 6.47 3.68
CA LYS A 46 -16.96 7.49 4.34
C LYS A 46 -17.14 8.74 3.46
N GLN A 47 -16.06 9.19 2.82
CA GLN A 47 -16.10 10.39 1.95
C GLN A 47 -16.92 10.19 0.68
N ASN A 48 -17.04 8.96 0.18
CA ASN A 48 -17.75 8.60 -1.04
C ASN A 48 -19.04 7.81 -0.76
N GLU A 49 -19.62 7.97 0.43
CA GLU A 49 -20.90 7.35 0.77
C GLU A 49 -22.00 7.81 -0.21
N GLY A 50 -22.74 6.86 -0.75
CA GLY A 50 -23.78 7.14 -1.76
C GLY A 50 -23.24 7.48 -3.17
N GLN A 51 -21.94 7.49 -3.40
CA GLN A 51 -21.30 7.77 -4.69
C GLN A 51 -20.49 6.59 -5.23
N ALA A 52 -19.93 5.74 -4.34
CA ALA A 52 -19.17 4.57 -4.70
C ALA A 52 -19.65 3.29 -4.03
N ALA A 53 -19.44 2.17 -4.70
CA ALA A 53 -19.56 0.83 -4.13
C ALA A 53 -18.17 0.23 -4.01
N TRP A 54 -17.87 -0.37 -2.85
CA TRP A 54 -16.56 -0.89 -2.51
C TRP A 54 -16.60 -2.40 -2.32
N LEU A 55 -15.75 -3.13 -3.04
CA LEU A 55 -15.42 -4.52 -2.76
C LEU A 55 -14.00 -4.57 -2.19
N ARG A 56 -13.87 -4.98 -0.93
CA ARG A 56 -12.62 -4.98 -0.19
C ARG A 56 -12.09 -6.41 -0.07
N LEU A 57 -10.89 -6.64 -0.61
CA LEU A 57 -10.17 -7.91 -0.49
C LEU A 57 -9.21 -7.90 0.71
N GLU A 58 -8.73 -6.72 1.11
CA GLU A 58 -7.88 -6.57 2.28
C GLU A 58 -8.65 -6.86 3.57
N GLY A 59 -7.95 -7.37 4.57
CA GLY A 59 -8.48 -7.66 5.90
C GLY A 59 -7.37 -7.68 6.95
N LEU A 60 -7.69 -8.05 8.18
CA LEU A 60 -6.71 -8.13 9.27
C LEU A 60 -5.50 -9.03 8.94
N LEU A 61 -5.70 -10.05 8.12
CA LEU A 61 -4.63 -10.97 7.67
C LEU A 61 -3.76 -10.38 6.55
N SER A 62 -4.14 -9.25 5.94
CA SER A 62 -3.32 -8.55 4.95
C SER A 62 -2.21 -7.71 5.59
N ASN A 63 -2.26 -7.51 6.91
CA ASN A 63 -1.24 -6.74 7.63
C ASN A 63 0.11 -7.48 7.61
N GLY A 64 1.16 -6.79 7.17
CA GLY A 64 2.50 -7.35 7.06
C GLY A 64 2.73 -8.26 5.86
N GLN A 65 1.76 -8.42 4.96
CA GLN A 65 1.97 -9.15 3.71
C GLN A 65 2.85 -8.33 2.76
N ASP A 66 3.79 -9.01 2.10
CA ASP A 66 4.51 -8.43 0.97
C ASP A 66 3.63 -8.41 -0.30
N VAL A 67 4.01 -7.60 -1.29
CA VAL A 67 3.22 -7.45 -2.52
C VAL A 67 3.09 -8.76 -3.29
N ARG A 68 4.09 -9.64 -3.22
CA ARG A 68 4.04 -10.95 -3.87
C ARG A 68 3.02 -11.87 -3.21
N GLN A 69 2.87 -11.82 -1.88
CA GLN A 69 1.83 -12.59 -1.19
C GLN A 69 0.42 -12.09 -1.55
N MET A 70 0.28 -10.79 -1.80
CA MET A 70 -1.00 -10.19 -2.20
C MET A 70 -1.32 -10.42 -3.68
N LEU A 71 -0.31 -10.32 -4.56
CA LEU A 71 -0.47 -10.33 -6.03
C LEU A 71 0.09 -11.60 -6.70
N SER A 72 0.44 -12.65 -5.94
CA SER A 72 0.82 -13.97 -6.45
C SER A 72 0.19 -15.07 -5.60
N GLY A 73 0.31 -16.32 -6.02
CA GLY A 73 -0.22 -17.47 -5.28
C GLY A 73 -1.71 -17.32 -4.98
N LYS A 74 -2.11 -17.46 -3.70
CA LYS A 74 -3.53 -17.37 -3.29
C LYS A 74 -4.12 -15.99 -3.50
N GLY A 75 -3.37 -14.93 -3.28
CA GLY A 75 -3.81 -13.55 -3.49
C GLY A 75 -4.10 -13.28 -4.97
N TYR A 76 -3.21 -13.71 -5.85
CA TYR A 76 -3.41 -13.65 -7.30
C TYR A 76 -4.66 -14.42 -7.74
N LEU A 77 -4.82 -15.68 -7.30
CA LEU A 77 -6.00 -16.49 -7.65
C LEU A 77 -7.31 -15.85 -7.16
N GLU A 78 -7.32 -15.21 -6.01
CA GLU A 78 -8.49 -14.48 -5.54
C GLU A 78 -8.77 -13.24 -6.39
N MET A 79 -7.74 -12.47 -6.73
CA MET A 79 -7.86 -11.31 -7.62
C MET A 79 -8.35 -11.75 -9.01
N GLN A 80 -7.74 -12.80 -9.57
CA GLN A 80 -8.14 -13.37 -10.85
C GLN A 80 -9.62 -13.79 -10.84
N ARG A 81 -10.06 -14.53 -9.82
CA ARG A 81 -11.45 -14.96 -9.69
C ARG A 81 -12.42 -13.77 -9.65
N ILE A 82 -12.05 -12.68 -9.00
CA ILE A 82 -12.87 -11.47 -8.91
C ILE A 82 -12.89 -10.69 -10.23
N LEU A 83 -11.73 -10.51 -10.85
CA LEU A 83 -11.64 -9.73 -12.08
C LEU A 83 -12.21 -10.48 -13.30
N SER A 84 -12.10 -11.82 -13.33
CA SER A 84 -12.65 -12.64 -14.41
C SER A 84 -14.15 -12.94 -14.28
N ASP A 85 -14.79 -12.59 -13.14
CA ASP A 85 -16.23 -12.78 -12.96
C ASP A 85 -17.02 -11.79 -13.84
N PRO A 86 -17.77 -12.26 -14.87
CA PRO A 86 -18.44 -11.37 -15.83
C PRO A 86 -19.56 -10.53 -15.19
N THR A 87 -20.01 -10.92 -13.98
CA THR A 87 -21.06 -10.19 -13.23
C THR A 87 -20.48 -9.07 -12.36
N LEU A 88 -19.16 -9.01 -12.22
CA LEU A 88 -18.46 -7.97 -11.48
C LEU A 88 -17.78 -7.02 -12.48
N LYS A 89 -18.08 -5.73 -12.38
CA LYS A 89 -17.42 -4.67 -13.16
C LYS A 89 -16.85 -3.64 -12.20
N PHE A 90 -15.60 -3.24 -12.43
CA PHE A 90 -14.92 -2.25 -11.65
C PHE A 90 -14.49 -1.08 -12.51
N ALA A 91 -14.68 0.13 -12.00
CA ALA A 91 -14.13 1.34 -12.60
C ALA A 91 -12.70 1.58 -12.13
N GLY A 92 -12.39 1.16 -10.89
CA GLY A 92 -11.05 1.33 -10.32
C GLY A 92 -10.67 0.22 -9.36
N ILE A 93 -9.37 -0.06 -9.30
CA ILE A 93 -8.69 -1.01 -8.41
C ILE A 93 -7.66 -0.21 -7.62
N LEU A 94 -7.84 -0.11 -6.31
CA LEU A 94 -6.87 0.56 -5.43
C LEU A 94 -5.97 -0.50 -4.79
N VAL A 95 -4.65 -0.29 -4.88
CA VAL A 95 -3.66 -1.25 -4.35
C VAL A 95 -2.64 -0.55 -3.46
N SER A 96 -2.40 -1.12 -2.28
CA SER A 96 -1.32 -0.74 -1.35
C SER A 96 -0.41 -1.94 -1.11
N GLY A 97 0.81 -1.89 -1.62
CA GLY A 97 1.78 -2.97 -1.48
C GLY A 97 3.20 -2.55 -1.85
N GLY A 98 4.20 -3.27 -1.33
CA GLY A 98 5.62 -3.00 -1.56
C GLY A 98 6.35 -2.45 -0.33
N GLY A 99 5.65 -1.81 0.62
CA GLY A 99 6.25 -1.34 1.87
C GLY A 99 6.79 -2.48 2.72
N ASN A 100 6.00 -3.52 2.94
CA ASN A 100 6.41 -4.70 3.71
C ASN A 100 7.51 -5.53 3.04
N ASP A 101 7.70 -5.35 1.73
CA ASP A 101 8.82 -5.94 0.97
C ASP A 101 10.16 -5.31 1.32
N ILE A 102 10.15 -4.08 1.84
CA ILE A 102 11.32 -3.28 2.17
C ILE A 102 11.51 -3.15 3.69
N ILE A 103 10.42 -3.02 4.44
CA ILE A 103 10.39 -2.77 5.89
C ILE A 103 10.11 -4.08 6.66
N GLY A 104 10.29 -4.07 7.96
CA GLY A 104 10.06 -5.21 8.83
C GLY A 104 11.12 -6.30 8.67
N ARG A 105 10.73 -7.55 8.67
CA ARG A 105 11.67 -8.69 8.57
C ARG A 105 12.46 -8.70 7.28
N ALA A 106 11.88 -8.18 6.19
CA ALA A 106 12.56 -8.08 4.90
C ALA A 106 13.81 -7.21 4.99
N LEU A 107 13.75 -6.10 5.74
CA LEU A 107 14.83 -5.14 5.89
C LEU A 107 16.15 -5.81 6.32
N LEU A 108 16.09 -6.76 7.29
CA LEU A 108 17.29 -7.44 7.77
C LEU A 108 18.09 -8.13 6.64
N SER A 109 17.41 -8.67 5.64
CA SER A 109 18.04 -9.30 4.49
C SER A 109 18.58 -8.32 3.45
N LEU A 110 18.10 -7.08 3.48
CA LEU A 110 18.47 -6.00 2.57
C LEU A 110 19.64 -5.16 3.09
N LEU A 111 20.10 -5.41 4.32
CA LEU A 111 21.21 -4.69 4.94
C LEU A 111 22.46 -5.57 5.01
N ASN A 112 23.61 -4.92 4.84
CA ASN A 112 24.94 -5.48 5.16
C ASN A 112 25.26 -5.25 6.65
N GLU A 113 26.23 -6.02 7.18
CA GLU A 113 26.84 -5.69 8.47
C GLU A 113 27.62 -4.38 8.32
N SER A 114 27.42 -3.46 9.26
CA SER A 114 28.18 -2.19 9.30
C SER A 114 29.47 -2.38 10.09
N THR A 115 30.56 -1.88 9.53
CA THR A 115 31.88 -1.85 10.14
C THR A 115 32.42 -0.42 10.15
N GLU A 116 33.46 -0.19 10.94
CA GLU A 116 34.09 1.13 11.04
C GLU A 116 34.51 1.68 9.67
N GLY A 117 34.23 2.97 9.40
CA GLY A 117 34.55 3.62 8.16
C GLY A 117 33.52 3.46 7.02
N MET A 118 32.49 2.63 7.18
CA MET A 118 31.41 2.48 6.20
C MET A 118 30.47 3.70 6.21
N THR A 119 30.02 4.08 5.02
CA THR A 119 28.92 5.05 4.82
C THR A 119 27.56 4.37 4.99
N TRP A 120 26.49 5.15 5.11
CA TRP A 120 25.15 4.60 5.15
C TRP A 120 24.79 3.79 3.87
N MET A 121 25.34 4.16 2.71
CA MET A 121 25.13 3.46 1.44
C MET A 121 25.73 2.05 1.47
N ASP A 122 26.89 1.88 2.07
CA ASP A 122 27.53 0.58 2.25
C ASP A 122 26.73 -0.37 3.13
N GLY A 123 25.90 0.20 4.02
CA GLY A 123 24.95 -0.54 4.85
C GLY A 123 23.80 -1.19 4.05
N ILE A 124 23.63 -0.85 2.78
CA ILE A 124 22.59 -1.43 1.91
C ILE A 124 23.18 -2.55 1.05
N ASN A 125 22.56 -3.74 1.08
CA ASN A 125 22.85 -4.78 0.11
C ASN A 125 22.13 -4.47 -1.20
N LEU A 126 22.74 -3.64 -2.04
CA LEU A 126 22.13 -3.16 -3.28
C LEU A 126 21.66 -4.29 -4.20
N VAL A 127 22.43 -5.39 -4.30
CA VAL A 127 22.04 -6.53 -5.15
C VAL A 127 20.74 -7.17 -4.68
N ARG A 128 20.58 -7.37 -3.38
CA ARG A 128 19.34 -7.93 -2.81
C ARG A 128 18.20 -6.93 -2.88
N PHE A 129 18.48 -5.66 -2.68
CA PHE A 129 17.50 -4.60 -2.74
C PHE A 129 16.94 -4.44 -4.16
N GLU A 130 17.79 -4.38 -5.20
CA GLU A 130 17.36 -4.29 -6.60
C GLU A 130 16.53 -5.52 -7.02
N ARG A 131 16.93 -6.73 -6.60
CA ARG A 131 16.14 -7.94 -6.83
C ARG A 131 14.76 -7.86 -6.15
N ARG A 132 14.68 -7.22 -5.00
CA ARG A 132 13.40 -7.00 -4.29
C ARG A 132 12.52 -6.01 -5.04
N LEU A 133 13.08 -4.90 -5.51
CA LEU A 133 12.36 -3.93 -6.34
C LEU A 133 11.85 -4.57 -7.64
N GLN A 134 12.69 -5.37 -8.31
CA GLN A 134 12.27 -6.09 -9.52
C GLN A 134 11.11 -7.06 -9.24
N ALA A 135 11.10 -7.72 -8.08
CA ALA A 135 9.99 -8.60 -7.69
C ALA A 135 8.69 -7.83 -7.41
N ILE A 136 8.79 -6.61 -6.85
CA ILE A 136 7.65 -5.70 -6.67
C ILE A 136 7.15 -5.24 -8.05
N GLU A 137 8.04 -4.79 -8.93
CA GLU A 137 7.71 -4.35 -10.29
C GLU A 137 6.94 -5.44 -11.05
N ASN A 138 7.46 -6.67 -11.04
CA ASN A 138 6.83 -7.80 -11.70
C ASN A 138 5.42 -8.06 -11.17
N ALA A 139 5.21 -8.02 -9.84
CA ALA A 139 3.89 -8.24 -9.25
C ALA A 139 2.87 -7.16 -9.68
N TYR A 140 3.30 -5.92 -9.81
CA TYR A 140 2.42 -4.84 -10.31
C TYR A 140 2.13 -4.98 -11.81
N HIS A 141 3.10 -5.45 -12.60
CA HIS A 141 2.86 -5.75 -14.01
C HIS A 141 1.90 -6.94 -14.19
N GLU A 142 2.06 -8.01 -13.41
CA GLU A 142 1.13 -9.16 -13.40
C GLU A 142 -0.31 -8.72 -13.03
N LEU A 143 -0.47 -7.80 -12.07
CA LEU A 143 -1.77 -7.21 -11.77
C LEU A 143 -2.33 -6.40 -12.95
N ALA A 144 -1.49 -5.62 -13.62
CA ALA A 144 -1.93 -4.84 -14.78
C ALA A 144 -2.33 -5.75 -15.95
N ASP A 145 -1.58 -6.82 -16.22
CA ASP A 145 -1.92 -7.82 -17.23
C ASP A 145 -3.27 -8.48 -16.90
N LEU A 146 -3.46 -8.89 -15.66
CA LEU A 146 -4.72 -9.49 -15.20
C LEU A 146 -5.91 -8.51 -15.34
N ARG A 147 -5.71 -7.21 -15.05
CA ARG A 147 -6.71 -6.17 -15.27
C ARG A 147 -7.01 -6.01 -16.76
N ASP A 148 -5.98 -5.97 -17.60
CA ASP A 148 -6.11 -5.78 -19.05
C ASP A 148 -6.87 -6.95 -19.69
N ASP A 149 -6.62 -8.18 -19.23
CA ASP A 149 -7.29 -9.39 -19.72
C ASP A 149 -8.80 -9.44 -19.36
N HIS A 150 -9.21 -8.84 -18.24
CA HIS A 150 -10.56 -9.04 -17.73
C HIS A 150 -11.37 -7.76 -17.51
N GLN A 151 -10.71 -6.64 -17.23
CA GLN A 151 -11.31 -5.36 -16.83
C GLN A 151 -10.54 -4.19 -17.46
N ALA A 152 -10.21 -4.24 -18.76
CA ALA A 152 -9.32 -3.30 -19.43
C ALA A 152 -9.67 -1.81 -19.24
N GLU A 153 -10.94 -1.50 -18.96
CA GLU A 153 -11.40 -0.15 -18.71
C GLU A 153 -11.15 0.33 -17.24
N ALA A 154 -10.79 -0.59 -16.33
CA ALA A 154 -10.57 -0.23 -14.93
C ALA A 154 -9.22 0.48 -14.74
N TYR A 155 -9.21 1.53 -13.93
CA TYR A 155 -7.99 2.21 -13.51
C TYR A 155 -7.34 1.48 -12.32
N ILE A 156 -6.01 1.40 -12.29
CA ILE A 156 -5.25 0.98 -11.10
C ILE A 156 -4.73 2.23 -10.40
N PHE A 157 -5.01 2.35 -9.09
CA PHE A 157 -4.47 3.40 -8.22
C PHE A 157 -3.48 2.77 -7.25
N THR A 158 -2.25 3.26 -7.22
CA THR A 158 -1.19 2.79 -6.33
C THR A 158 -0.43 3.96 -5.71
N HIS A 159 0.47 3.66 -4.76
CA HIS A 159 1.32 4.64 -4.09
C HIS A 159 2.65 4.02 -3.63
N ALA A 160 3.61 4.84 -3.17
CA ALA A 160 4.94 4.39 -2.74
C ALA A 160 5.22 4.61 -1.24
N TYR A 161 4.19 4.83 -0.43
CA TYR A 161 4.29 5.21 0.98
C TYR A 161 4.92 6.60 1.19
N ASP A 162 5.06 7.02 2.45
CA ASP A 162 5.79 8.23 2.82
C ASP A 162 7.05 7.83 3.60
N PHE A 163 7.85 8.79 4.05
CA PHE A 163 9.13 8.58 4.70
C PHE A 163 8.99 8.41 6.22
N PRO A 164 8.89 7.17 6.74
CA PRO A 164 8.89 6.93 8.16
C PRO A 164 10.29 7.11 8.74
N THR A 165 10.35 7.50 10.01
CA THR A 165 11.62 7.64 10.72
C THR A 165 11.88 6.41 11.60
N PRO A 166 13.00 5.68 11.41
CA PRO A 166 13.39 4.61 12.31
C PRO A 166 13.49 5.09 13.75
N GLY A 167 12.94 4.33 14.68
CA GLY A 167 12.90 4.70 16.10
C GLY A 167 12.52 3.52 16.99
N ASN A 168 12.33 3.75 18.27
CA ASN A 168 11.91 2.73 19.24
C ASN A 168 10.40 2.84 19.55
N LYS A 169 9.60 3.27 18.59
CA LYS A 169 8.18 3.50 18.79
C LYS A 169 7.35 2.31 18.29
N PRO A 170 6.97 1.36 19.18
CA PRO A 170 6.11 0.25 18.81
C PRO A 170 4.65 0.70 18.71
N TRP A 171 3.89 0.04 17.89
CA TRP A 171 2.45 0.14 17.94
C TRP A 171 1.89 -0.54 19.18
N ARG A 172 0.87 0.05 19.80
CA ARG A 172 0.27 -0.44 21.05
C ARG A 172 -1.23 -0.70 20.88
N ILE A 173 -1.67 -1.92 21.22
CA ILE A 173 -3.08 -2.27 21.38
C ILE A 173 -3.25 -2.76 22.84
N GLY A 174 -3.80 -1.92 23.70
CA GLY A 174 -3.87 -2.22 25.12
C GLY A 174 -2.48 -2.48 25.69
N LEU A 175 -2.26 -3.69 26.23
CA LEU A 175 -0.96 -4.11 26.78
C LEU A 175 -0.03 -4.73 25.71
N MET A 176 -0.53 -5.04 24.51
CA MET A 176 0.29 -5.62 23.45
C MET A 176 1.12 -4.54 22.75
N LYS A 177 2.39 -4.85 22.49
CA LYS A 177 3.32 -4.04 21.72
C LYS A 177 3.71 -4.84 20.46
N VAL A 178 3.58 -4.22 19.29
CA VAL A 178 3.98 -4.79 17.99
C VAL A 178 4.94 -3.83 17.31
N GLY A 179 6.05 -4.32 16.75
CA GLY A 179 7.17 -3.49 16.32
C GLY A 179 8.13 -3.17 17.49
N PRO A 180 9.09 -2.27 17.31
CA PRO A 180 9.36 -1.48 16.10
C PRO A 180 9.84 -2.35 14.91
N TRP A 181 9.69 -1.84 13.68
CA TRP A 181 9.91 -2.64 12.46
C TRP A 181 11.19 -2.31 11.68
N MET A 182 11.85 -1.19 11.97
CA MET A 182 13.05 -0.73 11.25
C MET A 182 14.27 -0.70 12.15
N LYS A 183 14.26 0.10 13.19
CA LYS A 183 15.42 0.34 14.05
C LYS A 183 16.07 -0.95 14.60
N PRO A 184 15.35 -1.93 15.17
CA PRO A 184 15.99 -3.13 15.71
C PRO A 184 16.71 -3.97 14.65
N HIS A 185 16.25 -3.95 13.40
CA HIS A 185 16.91 -4.65 12.31
C HIS A 185 18.18 -3.95 11.86
N MET A 186 18.19 -2.61 11.88
CA MET A 186 19.37 -1.79 11.60
C MET A 186 20.41 -1.90 12.70
N ASP A 187 19.98 -1.77 13.96
CA ASP A 187 20.85 -1.92 15.12
C ASP A 187 21.54 -3.30 15.12
N ARG A 188 20.80 -4.37 14.78
CA ARG A 188 21.35 -5.74 14.65
C ARG A 188 22.45 -5.83 13.59
N LYS A 189 22.43 -4.96 12.58
CA LYS A 189 23.43 -4.86 11.53
C LYS A 189 24.57 -3.88 11.88
N GLY A 190 24.60 -3.36 13.08
CA GLY A 190 25.60 -2.38 13.51
C GLY A 190 25.34 -0.97 12.98
N ILE A 191 24.22 -0.75 12.30
CA ILE A 191 23.81 0.58 11.79
C ILE A 191 23.04 1.27 12.91
N THR A 192 23.74 1.89 13.84
CA THR A 192 23.16 2.47 15.08
C THR A 192 22.94 3.99 15.01
N ASP A 193 23.58 4.66 14.06
CA ASP A 193 23.45 6.09 13.85
C ASP A 193 22.10 6.43 13.20
N ALA A 194 21.36 7.37 13.82
CA ALA A 194 20.01 7.74 13.41
C ALA A 194 19.96 8.43 12.03
N GLU A 195 20.99 9.16 11.66
CA GLU A 195 21.08 9.83 10.35
C GLU A 195 21.25 8.79 9.25
N SER A 196 22.15 7.83 9.43
CA SER A 196 22.34 6.69 8.53
C SER A 196 21.09 5.84 8.39
N GLN A 197 20.39 5.54 9.50
CA GLN A 197 19.13 4.80 9.48
C GLN A 197 18.07 5.53 8.65
N ARG A 198 17.92 6.83 8.84
CA ARG A 198 16.99 7.68 8.07
C ARG A 198 17.38 7.74 6.60
N ALA A 199 18.66 7.92 6.29
CA ALA A 199 19.17 7.99 4.92
C ALA A 199 18.89 6.70 4.15
N ILE A 200 19.12 5.53 4.76
CA ILE A 200 18.82 4.22 4.18
C ILE A 200 17.33 4.08 3.85
N MET A 201 16.45 4.39 4.79
CA MET A 201 15.00 4.27 4.56
C MET A 201 14.52 5.26 3.49
N THR A 202 15.02 6.49 3.53
CA THR A 202 14.71 7.51 2.52
C THR A 202 15.14 7.04 1.13
N PHE A 203 16.35 6.50 0.99
CA PHE A 203 16.85 5.97 -0.27
C PHE A 203 15.96 4.83 -0.78
N MET A 204 15.70 3.83 0.05
CA MET A 204 14.90 2.66 -0.35
C MET A 204 13.48 3.04 -0.79
N LEU A 205 12.84 3.97 -0.07
CA LEU A 205 11.48 4.40 -0.41
C LEU A 205 11.43 5.34 -1.62
N LYS A 206 12.47 6.15 -1.85
CA LYS A 206 12.61 6.90 -3.12
C LYS A 206 12.72 5.96 -4.32
N ARG A 207 13.45 4.85 -4.20
CA ARG A 207 13.53 3.85 -5.28
C ARG A 207 12.19 3.18 -5.54
N LEU A 208 11.37 2.97 -4.51
CA LEU A 208 10.00 2.48 -4.67
C LEU A 208 9.10 3.54 -5.35
N ASP A 209 9.28 4.80 -5.03
CA ASP A 209 8.60 5.93 -5.69
C ASP A 209 8.92 5.98 -7.19
N GLU A 210 10.21 5.90 -7.55
CA GLU A 210 10.68 5.85 -8.93
C GLU A 210 10.06 4.67 -9.70
N LEU A 211 9.97 3.50 -9.04
CA LEU A 211 9.34 2.31 -9.61
C LEU A 211 7.84 2.57 -9.89
N MET A 212 7.10 3.17 -8.96
CA MET A 212 5.67 3.46 -9.14
C MET A 212 5.43 4.53 -10.21
N GLN A 213 6.30 5.55 -10.30
CA GLN A 213 6.26 6.53 -11.39
C GLN A 213 6.48 5.86 -12.76
N LYS A 214 7.48 4.96 -12.85
CA LYS A 214 7.76 4.19 -14.05
C LYS A 214 6.58 3.28 -14.44
N PHE A 215 5.96 2.63 -13.46
CA PHE A 215 4.77 1.80 -13.68
C PHE A 215 3.61 2.60 -14.25
N GLU A 216 3.33 3.82 -13.72
CA GLU A 216 2.33 4.74 -14.28
C GLU A 216 2.63 5.12 -15.74
N GLN A 217 3.91 5.34 -16.08
CA GLN A 217 4.32 5.72 -17.44
C GLN A 217 4.26 4.57 -18.45
N GLN A 218 4.40 3.34 -17.98
CA GLN A 218 4.49 2.14 -18.82
C GLN A 218 3.15 1.43 -19.04
N ARG A 219 2.13 1.75 -18.24
CA ARG A 219 0.84 1.04 -18.29
C ARG A 219 -0.31 2.03 -18.37
N ASP A 220 -1.17 1.83 -19.34
CA ASP A 220 -2.38 2.61 -19.48
C ASP A 220 -3.29 2.46 -18.26
N ARG A 221 -4.04 3.52 -17.93
CA ARG A 221 -4.99 3.53 -16.83
C ARG A 221 -4.37 3.17 -15.47
N VAL A 222 -3.11 3.47 -15.27
CA VAL A 222 -2.45 3.47 -13.97
C VAL A 222 -2.35 4.90 -13.48
N VAL A 223 -2.68 5.10 -12.20
CA VAL A 223 -2.63 6.39 -11.51
C VAL A 223 -1.76 6.23 -10.28
N TYR A 224 -0.58 6.81 -10.30
CA TYR A 224 0.29 6.86 -9.15
C TYR A 224 -0.09 8.03 -8.23
N VAL A 225 -0.53 7.72 -7.02
CA VAL A 225 -0.87 8.68 -5.99
C VAL A 225 0.40 9.03 -5.20
N ARG A 226 0.92 10.23 -5.41
CA ARG A 226 2.17 10.69 -4.77
C ARG A 226 1.93 10.98 -3.30
N THR A 227 2.37 10.06 -2.43
CA THR A 227 2.18 10.14 -0.97
C THR A 227 3.42 10.63 -0.25
N GLN A 228 4.58 10.63 -0.88
CA GLN A 228 5.85 11.04 -0.25
C GLN A 228 5.87 12.52 0.12
N SER A 229 6.52 12.84 1.24
CA SER A 229 6.62 14.18 1.83
C SER A 229 5.28 14.82 2.22
N THR A 230 4.25 14.00 2.48
CA THR A 230 2.93 14.46 2.92
C THR A 230 2.83 14.59 4.43
N LEU A 231 3.49 13.68 5.15
CA LEU A 231 3.39 13.57 6.60
C LEU A 231 4.55 14.28 7.30
N THR A 232 4.24 14.88 8.44
CA THR A 232 5.23 15.38 9.39
C THR A 232 5.60 14.30 10.40
N ASP A 233 6.71 14.45 11.14
CA ASP A 233 7.16 13.49 12.16
C ASP A 233 6.10 13.21 13.24
N GLN A 234 5.23 14.19 13.56
CA GLN A 234 4.16 14.04 14.55
C GLN A 234 2.94 13.27 14.03
N GLU A 235 2.88 13.02 12.72
CA GLU A 235 1.75 12.32 12.10
C GLU A 235 1.99 10.81 11.94
N TRP A 236 3.06 10.29 12.58
CA TRP A 236 3.34 8.87 12.70
C TRP A 236 2.95 8.34 14.08
N ASP A 237 2.12 7.29 14.11
CA ASP A 237 1.71 6.63 15.35
C ASP A 237 2.81 5.70 15.88
N ASP A 238 3.48 5.02 14.98
CA ASP A 238 4.66 4.17 15.21
C ASP A 238 5.69 4.37 14.10
N GLU A 239 6.63 3.42 13.89
CA GLU A 239 7.63 3.50 12.82
C GLU A 239 7.08 3.36 11.41
N MET A 240 5.87 2.84 11.21
CA MET A 240 5.34 2.51 9.87
C MET A 240 3.95 3.08 9.60
N HIS A 241 3.18 3.30 10.66
CA HIS A 241 1.77 3.61 10.52
C HIS A 241 1.49 5.06 10.87
N PRO A 242 0.85 5.79 9.97
CA PRO A 242 0.37 7.14 10.25
C PRO A 242 -0.67 7.17 11.39
N THR A 243 -0.76 8.30 12.07
CA THR A 243 -1.88 8.62 12.94
C THR A 243 -3.18 8.71 12.12
N SER A 244 -4.35 8.74 12.79
CA SER A 244 -5.63 8.98 12.08
C SER A 244 -5.60 10.25 11.23
N LYS A 245 -4.95 11.31 11.70
CA LYS A 245 -4.78 12.57 10.94
C LYS A 245 -3.87 12.37 9.73
N GLY A 246 -2.78 11.62 9.89
CA GLY A 246 -1.90 11.25 8.79
C GLY A 246 -2.64 10.45 7.72
N PHE A 247 -3.38 9.41 8.11
CA PHE A 247 -4.21 8.63 7.17
C PHE A 247 -5.26 9.48 6.45
N GLN A 248 -5.87 10.47 7.12
CA GLN A 248 -6.81 11.41 6.47
C GLN A 248 -6.13 12.26 5.40
N LYS A 249 -4.90 12.75 5.64
CA LYS A 249 -4.12 13.48 4.63
C LYS A 249 -3.81 12.61 3.41
N LEU A 250 -3.35 11.39 3.65
CA LEU A 250 -3.08 10.44 2.57
C LEU A 250 -4.35 10.08 1.79
N ALA A 251 -5.46 9.84 2.49
CA ALA A 251 -6.76 9.59 1.86
C ALA A 251 -7.23 10.78 1.00
N ALA A 252 -6.91 12.02 1.39
CA ALA A 252 -7.24 13.21 0.59
C ALA A 252 -6.50 13.20 -0.77
N LEU A 253 -5.27 12.69 -0.84
CA LEU A 253 -4.54 12.53 -2.11
C LEU A 253 -5.22 11.49 -3.01
N PHE A 254 -5.59 10.33 -2.46
CA PHE A 254 -6.37 9.33 -3.17
C PHE A 254 -7.72 9.87 -3.64
N GLN A 255 -8.43 10.62 -2.76
CA GLN A 255 -9.70 11.25 -3.11
C GLN A 255 -9.55 12.23 -4.27
N ALA A 256 -8.48 13.03 -4.28
CA ALA A 256 -8.18 13.94 -5.38
C ALA A 256 -7.92 13.18 -6.70
N ALA A 257 -7.17 12.07 -6.65
CA ALA A 257 -6.94 11.21 -7.80
C ALA A 257 -8.24 10.56 -8.30
N LEU A 258 -9.04 10.00 -7.40
CA LEU A 258 -10.35 9.41 -7.73
C LEU A 258 -11.29 10.42 -8.39
N ARG A 259 -11.37 11.65 -7.87
CA ARG A 259 -12.23 12.71 -8.45
C ARG A 259 -11.79 13.16 -9.83
N ARG A 260 -10.47 13.23 -10.09
CA ARG A 260 -9.95 13.53 -11.43
C ARG A 260 -10.30 12.44 -12.43
N THR A 261 -10.25 11.18 -12.01
CA THR A 261 -10.54 10.03 -12.87
C THR A 261 -12.03 9.78 -13.00
N PHE A 262 -12.80 9.97 -11.96
CA PHE A 262 -14.25 9.73 -11.89
C PHE A 262 -15.00 10.99 -11.48
N PRO A 263 -15.38 11.88 -12.41
CA PRO A 263 -16.06 13.14 -12.10
C PRO A 263 -17.35 13.00 -11.28
N LYS A 264 -18.01 11.83 -11.37
CA LYS A 264 -19.20 11.52 -10.54
C LYS A 264 -18.93 11.59 -9.03
N LEU A 265 -17.69 11.38 -8.58
CA LEU A 265 -17.29 11.48 -7.18
C LEU A 265 -17.08 12.94 -6.71
N SER A 266 -17.24 13.92 -7.61
CA SER A 266 -17.09 15.35 -7.33
C SER A 266 -18.43 16.08 -7.11
N GLN A 267 -19.55 15.42 -7.36
CA GLN A 267 -20.88 16.06 -7.39
C GLN A 267 -21.55 16.04 -6.00
N ARG A 268 -20.95 16.74 -5.03
CA ARG A 268 -21.63 17.14 -3.78
C ARG A 268 -21.40 18.61 -3.47
#